data_c50e7489b92903c36b53fb9852a4b349
#
_entry.id   c50e7489b92903c36b53fb9852a4b349
#
_cell.length_a   1.000
_cell.length_b   1.000
_cell.length_c   1.000
_cell.angle_alpha   90.00
_cell.angle_beta   90.00
_cell.angle_gamma   90.00
#
_symmetry.space_group_name_H-M   'P 1'
#
loop_
_entity.id
_entity.type
_entity.pdbx_description
1 polymer ?
#
loop_
_entity_poly.entity_id
_entity_poly.type
_entity_poly.pdbx_seq_one_letter_code
_entity_poly.pdbx_strand_id
1 'polypeptide(L)'
;KDLAEQNLCPVFLTQHEINDFYEGFSNETLWPLFHYFPTYAEYNPQHWESYKQVNQKFADAVIRSATKDDIIWIHDYQLMLVPEMVRKEIPEISIGFFQHIPFPSYEVFRLLPWRKELLNGLLGADVIGFHTYDDVRHFISAVNRITGLPNIANEVRIDSRTVIVDAFPISIDYKKYRALAEDSNTRRNERKLRQLINHNRLIISIDRLDYSKGIIYRLRAYQLFLERHPELRGKVTMIQLVVPSRDSVPKYKQ
;
A
#
# COMPACT_ATOMS: atom_id res chain seq x y z
N LYS A 1 21.60 14.09 -13.91
CA LYS A 1 22.37 13.63 -12.73
C LYS A 1 22.50 12.12 -12.85
N ASP A 2 23.70 11.60 -12.67
CA ASP A 2 23.96 10.18 -12.73
C ASP A 2 23.22 9.50 -11.56
N LEU A 3 22.39 8.49 -11.86
CA LEU A 3 21.64 7.75 -10.84
C LEU A 3 22.57 6.99 -9.89
N ALA A 4 23.72 6.55 -10.41
CA ALA A 4 24.73 5.86 -9.61
C ALA A 4 25.34 6.77 -8.53
N GLU A 5 25.50 8.07 -8.80
CA GLU A 5 25.96 9.05 -7.80
C GLU A 5 24.96 9.22 -6.65
N GLN A 6 23.70 8.84 -6.86
CA GLN A 6 22.63 8.89 -5.85
C GLN A 6 22.37 7.53 -5.20
N ASN A 7 23.22 6.53 -5.43
CA ASN A 7 23.01 5.14 -5.00
C ASN A 7 21.66 4.56 -5.47
N LEU A 8 21.22 4.92 -6.67
CA LEU A 8 19.99 4.44 -7.28
C LEU A 8 20.28 3.43 -8.38
N CYS A 9 19.67 2.25 -8.29
CA CYS A 9 19.70 1.21 -9.33
C CYS A 9 18.29 1.09 -9.95
N PRO A 10 18.05 1.70 -11.13
CA PRO A 10 16.72 1.65 -11.75
C PRO A 10 16.42 0.28 -12.36
N VAL A 11 15.18 -0.18 -12.18
CA VAL A 11 14.62 -1.32 -12.90
C VAL A 11 13.68 -0.78 -13.97
N PHE A 12 14.07 -0.92 -15.24
CA PHE A 12 13.28 -0.42 -16.37
C PHE A 12 12.19 -1.40 -16.76
N LEU A 13 10.97 -0.88 -16.87
CA LEU A 13 9.79 -1.61 -17.31
C LEU A 13 9.32 -1.09 -18.66
N THR A 14 8.85 -2.00 -19.52
CA THR A 14 8.14 -1.65 -20.75
C THR A 14 6.74 -1.13 -20.42
N GLN A 15 6.09 -0.45 -21.38
CA GLN A 15 4.71 0.01 -21.19
C GLN A 15 3.75 -1.16 -20.96
N HIS A 16 3.98 -2.30 -21.60
CA HIS A 16 3.20 -3.53 -21.39
C HIS A 16 3.33 -4.03 -19.93
N GLU A 17 4.54 -4.11 -19.42
CA GLU A 17 4.78 -4.49 -18.02
C GLU A 17 4.14 -3.50 -17.04
N ILE A 18 4.19 -2.20 -17.31
CA ILE A 18 3.51 -1.20 -16.47
C ILE A 18 1.99 -1.47 -16.48
N ASN A 19 1.40 -1.70 -17.64
CA ASN A 19 -0.03 -1.94 -17.76
C ASN A 19 -0.46 -3.23 -17.03
N ASP A 20 0.24 -4.34 -17.24
CA ASP A 20 -0.18 -5.63 -16.70
C ASP A 20 0.23 -5.83 -15.24
N PHE A 21 1.46 -5.42 -14.87
CA PHE A 21 1.99 -5.57 -13.52
C PHE A 21 1.44 -4.52 -12.56
N TYR A 22 1.61 -3.21 -12.91
CA TYR A 22 1.28 -2.14 -11.99
C TYR A 22 -0.20 -1.78 -12.03
N GLU A 23 -0.75 -1.50 -13.21
CA GLU A 23 -2.16 -1.14 -13.35
C GLU A 23 -3.05 -2.38 -13.20
N GLY A 24 -2.71 -3.49 -13.85
CA GLY A 24 -3.44 -4.75 -13.82
C GLY A 24 -3.33 -5.46 -12.46
N PHE A 25 -2.33 -6.34 -12.29
CA PHE A 25 -2.30 -7.21 -11.11
C PHE A 25 -2.23 -6.43 -9.79
N SER A 26 -1.40 -5.39 -9.72
CA SER A 26 -1.26 -4.62 -8.48
C SER A 26 -2.51 -3.81 -8.16
N ASN A 27 -3.09 -3.09 -9.14
CA ASN A 27 -4.14 -2.11 -8.88
C ASN A 27 -5.56 -2.57 -9.24
N GLU A 28 -5.74 -3.56 -10.13
CA GLU A 28 -7.05 -4.15 -10.42
C GLU A 28 -7.32 -5.45 -9.65
N THR A 29 -6.28 -6.15 -9.16
CA THR A 29 -6.44 -7.37 -8.36
C THR A 29 -6.15 -7.15 -6.88
N LEU A 30 -4.88 -6.83 -6.53
CA LEU A 30 -4.45 -6.78 -5.13
C LEU A 30 -5.04 -5.58 -4.39
N TRP A 31 -4.96 -4.38 -4.95
CA TRP A 31 -5.43 -3.17 -4.28
C TRP A 31 -6.89 -3.26 -3.84
N PRO A 32 -7.87 -3.56 -4.71
CA PRO A 32 -9.26 -3.64 -4.30
C PRO A 32 -9.49 -4.76 -3.30
N LEU A 33 -8.90 -5.92 -3.50
CA LEU A 33 -9.09 -7.05 -2.61
C LEU A 33 -8.57 -6.76 -1.19
N PHE A 34 -7.38 -6.15 -1.09
CA PHE A 34 -6.77 -5.83 0.20
C PHE A 34 -7.48 -4.68 0.92
N HIS A 35 -8.21 -3.84 0.18
CA HIS A 35 -9.07 -2.79 0.75
C HIS A 35 -10.53 -3.22 0.97
N TYR A 36 -10.83 -4.53 0.91
CA TYR A 36 -12.18 -5.09 1.11
C TYR A 36 -13.21 -4.66 0.07
N PHE A 37 -12.77 -4.47 -1.18
CA PHE A 37 -13.63 -4.28 -2.36
C PHE A 37 -13.56 -5.49 -3.31
N PRO A 38 -13.92 -6.72 -2.85
CA PRO A 38 -13.73 -7.94 -3.65
C PRO A 38 -14.49 -7.95 -4.97
N THR A 39 -15.60 -7.21 -5.06
CA THR A 39 -16.39 -7.07 -6.30
C THR A 39 -15.69 -6.21 -7.36
N TYR A 40 -14.64 -5.49 -7.00
CA TYR A 40 -13.85 -4.67 -7.92
C TYR A 40 -12.58 -5.41 -8.37
N ALA A 41 -12.22 -6.49 -7.70
CA ALA A 41 -11.03 -7.26 -8.02
C ALA A 41 -11.22 -8.06 -9.31
N GLU A 42 -10.26 -7.96 -10.22
CA GLU A 42 -10.20 -8.69 -11.47
C GLU A 42 -9.06 -9.71 -11.44
N TYR A 43 -9.34 -10.94 -11.90
CA TYR A 43 -8.40 -12.05 -11.85
C TYR A 43 -7.96 -12.43 -13.25
N ASN A 44 -6.94 -11.76 -13.78
CA ASN A 44 -6.40 -12.00 -15.12
C ASN A 44 -5.08 -12.79 -15.01
N PRO A 45 -5.01 -14.03 -15.58
CA PRO A 45 -3.78 -14.83 -15.59
C PRO A 45 -2.60 -14.14 -16.27
N GLN A 46 -2.83 -13.33 -17.32
CA GLN A 46 -1.76 -12.62 -18.01
C GLN A 46 -1.15 -11.54 -17.10
N HIS A 47 -1.96 -10.81 -16.34
CA HIS A 47 -1.47 -9.84 -15.36
C HIS A 47 -0.63 -10.52 -14.27
N TRP A 48 -1.01 -11.73 -13.85
CA TRP A 48 -0.23 -12.54 -12.93
C TRP A 48 1.13 -12.95 -13.51
N GLU A 49 1.18 -13.39 -14.76
CA GLU A 49 2.45 -13.74 -15.42
C GLU A 49 3.38 -12.52 -15.49
N SER A 50 2.86 -11.37 -15.86
CA SER A 50 3.59 -10.10 -15.88
C SER A 50 4.08 -9.71 -14.48
N TYR A 51 3.25 -9.91 -13.45
CA TYR A 51 3.62 -9.66 -12.05
C TYR A 51 4.82 -10.52 -11.61
N LYS A 52 4.84 -11.81 -11.95
CA LYS A 52 5.99 -12.69 -11.69
C LYS A 52 7.25 -12.23 -12.41
N GLN A 53 7.14 -11.90 -13.70
CA GLN A 53 8.27 -11.46 -14.51
C GLN A 53 8.88 -10.16 -13.99
N VAL A 54 8.06 -9.20 -13.61
CA VAL A 54 8.55 -7.93 -13.05
C VAL A 54 9.17 -8.15 -11.67
N ASN A 55 8.56 -8.95 -10.79
CA ASN A 55 9.17 -9.31 -9.51
C ASN A 55 10.55 -9.98 -9.72
N GLN A 56 10.70 -10.84 -10.75
CA GLN A 56 11.99 -11.43 -11.08
C GLN A 56 13.02 -10.37 -11.50
N LYS A 57 12.64 -9.38 -12.31
CA LYS A 57 13.55 -8.27 -12.66
C LYS A 57 14.05 -7.50 -11.44
N PHE A 58 13.18 -7.25 -10.46
CA PHE A 58 13.56 -6.62 -9.19
C PHE A 58 14.48 -7.51 -8.37
N ALA A 59 14.15 -8.80 -8.25
CA ALA A 59 15.00 -9.78 -7.58
C ALA A 59 16.40 -9.87 -8.23
N ASP A 60 16.47 -9.94 -9.56
CA ASP A 60 17.73 -9.97 -10.31
C ASP A 60 18.57 -8.71 -10.08
N ALA A 61 17.93 -7.54 -9.97
CA ALA A 61 18.64 -6.29 -9.66
C ALA A 61 19.24 -6.31 -8.25
N VAL A 62 18.48 -6.82 -7.27
CA VAL A 62 18.97 -7.01 -5.89
C VAL A 62 20.12 -8.02 -5.87
N ILE A 63 19.96 -9.19 -6.47
CA ILE A 63 20.97 -10.28 -6.49
C ILE A 63 22.29 -9.82 -7.11
N ARG A 64 22.25 -8.99 -8.16
CA ARG A 64 23.46 -8.43 -8.78
C ARG A 64 24.18 -7.40 -7.91
N SER A 65 23.48 -6.73 -7.00
CA SER A 65 24.01 -5.61 -6.22
C SER A 65 24.34 -5.97 -4.79
N ALA A 66 23.63 -6.95 -4.22
CA ALA A 66 23.73 -7.31 -2.81
C ALA A 66 24.73 -8.45 -2.57
N THR A 67 25.29 -8.44 -1.37
CA THR A 67 26.12 -9.52 -0.81
C THR A 67 25.40 -10.14 0.38
N LYS A 68 25.87 -11.27 0.89
CA LYS A 68 25.29 -11.95 2.06
C LYS A 68 25.28 -11.11 3.34
N ASP A 69 26.15 -10.09 3.42
CA ASP A 69 26.31 -9.22 4.58
C ASP A 69 25.40 -7.98 4.53
N ASP A 70 24.65 -7.81 3.45
CA ASP A 70 23.69 -6.72 3.29
C ASP A 70 22.34 -7.04 3.93
N ILE A 71 21.56 -6.00 4.22
CA ILE A 71 20.19 -6.09 4.66
C ILE A 71 19.30 -5.59 3.54
N ILE A 72 18.38 -6.43 3.08
CA ILE A 72 17.41 -6.08 2.04
C ILE A 72 16.09 -5.69 2.68
N TRP A 73 15.59 -4.49 2.34
CA TRP A 73 14.28 -4.04 2.80
C TRP A 73 13.34 -3.83 1.62
N ILE A 74 12.37 -4.74 1.48
CA ILE A 74 11.42 -4.78 0.37
C ILE A 74 10.10 -4.16 0.83
N HIS A 75 9.50 -3.34 -0.06
CA HIS A 75 8.29 -2.60 0.27
C HIS A 75 7.13 -2.95 -0.63
N ASP A 76 5.99 -3.21 0.03
CA ASP A 76 4.64 -3.11 -0.48
C ASP A 76 4.20 -4.22 -1.47
N TYR A 77 2.91 -4.26 -1.72
CA TYR A 77 2.18 -5.31 -2.43
C TYR A 77 2.60 -5.52 -3.89
N GLN A 78 3.36 -4.62 -4.47
CA GLN A 78 3.91 -4.81 -5.82
C GLN A 78 5.04 -5.86 -5.86
N LEU A 79 5.74 -6.11 -4.76
CA LEU A 79 6.97 -6.90 -4.74
C LEU A 79 6.90 -8.12 -3.80
N MET A 80 5.70 -8.71 -3.65
CA MET A 80 5.48 -9.80 -2.69
C MET A 80 6.22 -11.09 -3.01
N LEU A 81 6.69 -11.30 -4.26
CA LEU A 81 7.44 -12.50 -4.63
C LEU A 81 8.96 -12.32 -4.49
N VAL A 82 9.44 -11.08 -4.43
CA VAL A 82 10.88 -10.77 -4.40
C VAL A 82 11.61 -11.43 -3.21
N PRO A 83 11.04 -11.47 -1.97
CA PRO A 83 11.76 -12.07 -0.85
C PRO A 83 12.15 -13.53 -1.08
N GLU A 84 11.25 -14.37 -1.59
CA GLU A 84 11.54 -15.77 -1.89
C GLU A 84 12.55 -15.91 -3.04
N MET A 85 12.42 -15.08 -4.09
CA MET A 85 13.32 -15.11 -5.24
C MET A 85 14.76 -14.77 -4.81
N VAL A 86 14.95 -13.75 -3.99
CA VAL A 86 16.26 -13.36 -3.44
C VAL A 86 16.79 -14.42 -2.49
N ARG A 87 15.94 -14.97 -1.61
CA ARG A 87 16.32 -16.01 -0.64
C ARG A 87 16.87 -17.27 -1.30
N LYS A 88 16.32 -17.66 -2.45
CA LYS A 88 16.79 -18.83 -3.20
C LYS A 88 18.23 -18.67 -3.72
N GLU A 89 18.61 -17.47 -4.12
CA GLU A 89 19.94 -17.18 -4.69
C GLU A 89 20.97 -16.81 -3.61
N ILE A 90 20.52 -16.11 -2.54
CA ILE A 90 21.38 -15.71 -1.42
C ILE A 90 20.75 -16.20 -0.11
N PRO A 91 20.94 -17.48 0.26
CA PRO A 91 20.23 -18.10 1.38
C PRO A 91 20.46 -17.46 2.76
N GLU A 92 21.60 -16.81 2.98
CA GLU A 92 21.99 -16.24 4.28
C GLU A 92 21.71 -14.74 4.41
N ILE A 93 21.20 -14.07 3.35
CA ILE A 93 20.94 -12.62 3.38
C ILE A 93 19.78 -12.28 4.31
N SER A 94 19.90 -11.17 5.05
CA SER A 94 18.82 -10.65 5.88
C SER A 94 17.78 -9.92 5.04
N ILE A 95 16.51 -10.35 5.11
CA ILE A 95 15.41 -9.76 4.31
C ILE A 95 14.28 -9.30 5.24
N GLY A 96 13.97 -7.99 5.20
CA GLY A 96 12.75 -7.43 5.74
C GLY A 96 11.74 -7.12 4.62
N PHE A 97 10.47 -7.39 4.85
CA PHE A 97 9.38 -6.96 3.98
C PHE A 97 8.38 -6.11 4.77
N PHE A 98 7.89 -5.01 4.18
CA PHE A 98 6.87 -4.18 4.81
C PHE A 98 5.68 -3.96 3.88
N GLN A 99 4.48 -4.32 4.36
CA GLN A 99 3.22 -4.11 3.67
C GLN A 99 2.61 -2.77 4.07
N HIS A 100 2.45 -1.84 3.11
CA HIS A 100 1.91 -0.50 3.37
C HIS A 100 0.39 -0.38 3.27
N ILE A 101 -0.28 -1.38 2.69
CA ILE A 101 -1.72 -1.48 2.63
C ILE A 101 -2.23 -2.57 3.59
N PRO A 102 -3.51 -2.59 3.98
CA PRO A 102 -4.05 -3.63 4.83
C PRO A 102 -3.76 -5.03 4.30
N PHE A 103 -3.62 -6.01 5.17
CA PHE A 103 -3.68 -7.41 4.79
C PHE A 103 -5.09 -7.95 5.10
N PRO A 104 -5.84 -8.45 4.11
CA PRO A 104 -7.23 -8.83 4.30
C PRO A 104 -7.37 -10.10 5.15
N SER A 105 -8.55 -10.27 5.75
CA SER A 105 -8.89 -11.51 6.44
C SER A 105 -8.75 -12.74 5.52
N TYR A 106 -8.56 -13.91 6.11
CA TYR A 106 -8.46 -15.15 5.35
C TYR A 106 -9.63 -15.34 4.37
N GLU A 107 -10.87 -15.01 4.80
CA GLU A 107 -12.08 -15.18 4.00
C GLU A 107 -12.05 -14.35 2.71
N VAL A 108 -11.41 -13.19 2.75
CA VAL A 108 -11.21 -12.33 1.58
C VAL A 108 -9.96 -12.75 0.81
N PHE A 109 -8.85 -12.98 1.49
CA PHE A 109 -7.59 -13.37 0.86
C PHE A 109 -7.68 -14.68 0.06
N ARG A 110 -8.49 -15.66 0.55
CA ARG A 110 -8.71 -16.93 -0.14
C ARG A 110 -9.35 -16.80 -1.52
N LEU A 111 -9.94 -15.67 -1.88
CA LEU A 111 -10.48 -15.40 -3.21
C LEU A 111 -9.40 -15.30 -4.28
N LEU A 112 -8.16 -14.96 -3.88
CA LEU A 112 -7.02 -14.93 -4.81
C LEU A 112 -6.68 -16.33 -5.33
N PRO A 113 -6.66 -16.56 -6.65
CA PRO A 113 -6.18 -17.83 -7.22
C PRO A 113 -4.74 -18.14 -6.79
N TRP A 114 -3.86 -17.15 -6.84
CA TRP A 114 -2.42 -17.24 -6.59
C TRP A 114 -2.01 -16.96 -5.13
N ARG A 115 -2.93 -17.17 -4.19
CA ARG A 115 -2.75 -16.91 -2.76
C ARG A 115 -1.58 -17.65 -2.12
N LYS A 116 -1.35 -18.90 -2.55
CA LYS A 116 -0.27 -19.74 -2.01
C LYS A 116 1.09 -19.24 -2.46
N GLU A 117 1.20 -18.89 -3.73
CA GLU A 117 2.42 -18.34 -4.31
C GLU A 117 2.81 -17.01 -3.68
N LEU A 118 1.84 -16.13 -3.45
CA LEU A 118 2.08 -14.85 -2.77
C LEU A 118 2.54 -15.03 -1.32
N LEU A 119 1.92 -15.95 -0.57
CA LEU A 119 2.36 -16.25 0.80
C LEU A 119 3.78 -16.83 0.81
N ASN A 120 4.08 -17.78 -0.08
CA ASN A 120 5.42 -18.34 -0.18
C ASN A 120 6.45 -17.27 -0.54
N GLY A 121 6.10 -16.36 -1.45
CA GLY A 121 6.93 -15.22 -1.81
C GLY A 121 7.31 -14.37 -0.59
N LEU A 122 6.31 -13.98 0.20
CA LEU A 122 6.51 -13.20 1.43
C LEU A 122 7.32 -13.96 2.48
N LEU A 123 7.08 -15.24 2.63
CA LEU A 123 7.77 -16.10 3.60
C LEU A 123 9.27 -16.31 3.29
N GLY A 124 9.77 -15.82 2.16
CA GLY A 124 11.20 -15.66 1.90
C GLY A 124 11.90 -14.64 2.81
N ALA A 125 11.15 -13.70 3.40
CA ALA A 125 11.68 -12.72 4.35
C ALA A 125 11.97 -13.35 5.72
N ASP A 126 12.80 -12.66 6.53
CA ASP A 126 13.04 -12.98 7.94
C ASP A 126 12.08 -12.21 8.85
N VAL A 127 11.73 -10.99 8.45
CA VAL A 127 10.77 -10.14 9.15
C VAL A 127 9.74 -9.62 8.16
N ILE A 128 8.45 -9.78 8.49
CA ILE A 128 7.33 -9.22 7.74
C ILE A 128 6.60 -8.23 8.64
N GLY A 129 6.59 -6.97 8.21
CA GLY A 129 5.99 -5.86 8.95
C GLY A 129 4.66 -5.40 8.36
N PHE A 130 3.73 -5.06 9.25
CA PHE A 130 2.44 -4.45 8.94
C PHE A 130 2.22 -3.18 9.75
N HIS A 131 1.15 -2.43 9.45
CA HIS A 131 0.78 -1.26 10.24
C HIS A 131 0.06 -1.61 11.53
N THR A 132 -0.73 -2.67 11.54
CA THR A 132 -1.60 -3.02 12.67
C THR A 132 -1.48 -4.49 13.07
N TYR A 133 -1.81 -4.79 14.32
CA TYR A 133 -1.89 -6.18 14.80
C TYR A 133 -3.02 -6.98 14.14
N ASP A 134 -4.05 -6.33 13.63
CA ASP A 134 -5.09 -7.01 12.86
C ASP A 134 -4.55 -7.57 11.55
N ASP A 135 -3.69 -6.81 10.85
CA ASP A 135 -3.01 -7.28 9.64
C ASP A 135 -2.11 -8.48 9.93
N VAL A 136 -1.32 -8.42 11.03
CA VAL A 136 -0.48 -9.53 11.50
C VAL A 136 -1.32 -10.79 11.71
N ARG A 137 -2.42 -10.67 12.44
CA ARG A 137 -3.32 -11.79 12.75
C ARG A 137 -3.95 -12.37 11.48
N HIS A 138 -4.36 -11.51 10.55
CA HIS A 138 -4.92 -11.93 9.26
C HIS A 138 -3.89 -12.69 8.42
N PHE A 139 -2.66 -12.17 8.35
CA PHE A 139 -1.56 -12.83 7.62
C PHE A 139 -1.25 -14.21 8.21
N ILE A 140 -1.03 -14.30 9.52
CA ILE A 140 -0.74 -15.58 10.20
C ILE A 140 -1.87 -16.59 10.00
N SER A 141 -3.13 -16.14 10.10
CA SER A 141 -4.29 -16.99 9.84
C SER A 141 -4.31 -17.50 8.39
N ALA A 142 -3.97 -16.66 7.42
CA ALA A 142 -3.88 -17.05 6.01
C ALA A 142 -2.75 -18.05 5.77
N VAL A 143 -1.56 -17.81 6.33
CA VAL A 143 -0.42 -18.74 6.26
C VAL A 143 -0.79 -20.10 6.81
N ASN A 144 -1.30 -20.16 8.03
CA ASN A 144 -1.64 -21.42 8.68
C ASN A 144 -2.67 -22.22 7.86
N ARG A 145 -3.75 -21.57 7.39
CA ARG A 145 -4.85 -22.24 6.67
C ARG A 145 -4.51 -22.63 5.23
N ILE A 146 -3.65 -21.89 4.55
CA ILE A 146 -3.33 -22.12 3.13
C ILE A 146 -2.08 -22.97 2.97
N THR A 147 -1.05 -22.75 3.78
CA THR A 147 0.23 -23.46 3.66
C THR A 147 0.36 -24.62 4.64
N GLY A 148 -0.40 -24.61 5.74
CA GLY A 148 -0.29 -25.61 6.82
C GLY A 148 0.94 -25.40 7.71
N LEU A 149 1.71 -24.34 7.52
CA LEU A 149 2.89 -24.05 8.32
C LEU A 149 2.52 -23.75 9.78
N PRO A 150 3.23 -24.31 10.75
CA PRO A 150 2.97 -24.04 12.16
C PRO A 150 3.47 -22.65 12.55
N ASN A 151 2.74 -22.02 13.47
CA ASN A 151 3.17 -20.77 14.09
C ASN A 151 3.08 -20.84 15.61
N ILE A 152 3.92 -20.08 16.29
CA ILE A 152 3.87 -19.82 17.73
C ILE A 152 3.78 -18.30 17.88
N ALA A 153 2.65 -17.80 18.37
CA ALA A 153 2.35 -16.37 18.37
C ALA A 153 2.53 -15.78 16.96
N ASN A 154 3.41 -14.81 16.79
CA ASN A 154 3.75 -14.14 15.53
C ASN A 154 5.02 -14.68 14.83
N GLU A 155 5.48 -15.87 15.20
CA GLU A 155 6.59 -16.58 14.56
C GLU A 155 6.07 -17.71 13.68
N VAL A 156 6.36 -17.68 12.38
CA VAL A 156 6.08 -18.78 11.44
C VAL A 156 7.34 -19.62 11.26
N ARG A 157 7.24 -20.93 11.46
CA ARG A 157 8.37 -21.85 11.32
C ARG A 157 8.39 -22.50 9.94
N ILE A 158 9.54 -22.40 9.25
CA ILE A 158 9.77 -22.97 7.93
C ILE A 158 11.09 -23.74 7.99
N ASP A 159 11.03 -25.04 8.05
CA ASP A 159 12.20 -25.93 8.20
C ASP A 159 13.12 -25.49 9.36
N SER A 160 14.32 -25.03 9.06
CA SER A 160 15.30 -24.51 10.03
C SER A 160 15.20 -23.01 10.29
N ARG A 161 14.30 -22.29 9.63
CA ARG A 161 14.17 -20.83 9.68
C ARG A 161 12.87 -20.39 10.36
N THR A 162 12.93 -19.28 11.07
CA THR A 162 11.77 -18.63 11.67
C THR A 162 11.54 -17.28 10.98
N VAL A 163 10.30 -17.01 10.58
CA VAL A 163 9.86 -15.72 10.05
C VAL A 163 9.08 -14.99 11.14
N ILE A 164 9.54 -13.80 11.48
CA ILE A 164 8.87 -12.92 12.47
C ILE A 164 7.85 -12.05 11.72
N VAL A 165 6.62 -12.04 12.21
CA VAL A 165 5.53 -11.25 11.63
C VAL A 165 5.01 -10.31 12.71
N ASP A 166 5.21 -8.97 12.54
CA ASP A 166 4.83 -8.04 13.61
C ASP A 166 4.29 -6.71 13.07
N ALA A 167 3.72 -5.92 13.99
CA ALA A 167 3.17 -4.61 13.67
C ALA A 167 4.22 -3.52 13.98
N PHE A 168 4.50 -2.70 12.97
CA PHE A 168 5.40 -1.55 13.05
C PHE A 168 4.66 -0.30 12.55
N PRO A 169 3.81 0.33 13.38
CA PRO A 169 3.00 1.47 12.96
C PRO A 169 3.88 2.64 12.50
N ILE A 170 3.69 3.08 11.26
CA ILE A 170 4.38 4.26 10.72
C ILE A 170 3.64 5.51 11.19
N SER A 171 4.38 6.46 11.73
CA SER A 171 3.89 7.76 12.17
C SER A 171 4.23 8.87 11.17
N ILE A 172 4.04 10.11 11.58
CA ILE A 172 4.40 11.32 10.81
C ILE A 172 5.48 12.10 11.55
N ASP A 173 6.22 12.94 10.84
CA ASP A 173 7.12 13.92 11.44
C ASP A 173 6.29 15.07 12.06
N TYR A 174 5.80 14.83 13.27
CA TYR A 174 4.98 15.79 14.00
C TYR A 174 5.66 17.16 14.17
N LYS A 175 6.98 17.18 14.45
CA LYS A 175 7.72 18.43 14.67
C LYS A 175 7.74 19.28 13.41
N LYS A 176 7.98 18.66 12.26
CA LYS A 176 7.96 19.32 10.95
C LYS A 176 6.58 19.91 10.63
N TYR A 177 5.52 19.13 10.80
CA TYR A 177 4.15 19.61 10.51
C TYR A 177 3.72 20.72 11.47
N ARG A 178 4.08 20.63 12.74
CA ARG A 178 3.83 21.71 13.69
C ARG A 178 4.56 23.00 13.32
N ALA A 179 5.85 22.90 12.98
CA ALA A 179 6.63 24.06 12.54
C ALA A 179 6.04 24.69 11.26
N LEU A 180 5.60 23.87 10.29
CA LEU A 180 4.92 24.36 9.08
C LEU A 180 3.61 25.10 9.40
N ALA A 181 2.84 24.69 10.40
CA ALA A 181 1.62 25.37 10.81
C ALA A 181 1.91 26.76 11.43
N GLU A 182 3.09 26.94 12.02
CA GLU A 182 3.54 28.20 12.62
C GLU A 182 4.27 29.11 11.61
N ASP A 183 4.61 28.61 10.42
CA ASP A 183 5.33 29.37 9.39
C ASP A 183 4.52 30.57 8.87
N SER A 184 5.23 31.66 8.60
CA SER A 184 4.62 32.93 8.18
C SER A 184 3.87 32.84 6.84
N ASN A 185 4.38 32.03 5.87
CA ASN A 185 3.72 31.83 4.58
C ASN A 185 2.43 31.02 4.75
N THR A 186 2.48 29.97 5.59
CA THR A 186 1.29 29.16 5.91
C THR A 186 0.22 30.01 6.55
N ARG A 187 0.55 30.82 7.56
CA ARG A 187 -0.40 31.75 8.21
C ARG A 187 -0.94 32.83 7.25
N ARG A 188 -0.13 33.29 6.30
CA ARG A 188 -0.60 34.23 5.26
C ARG A 188 -1.59 33.55 4.31
N ASN A 189 -1.33 32.33 3.89
CA ASN A 189 -2.22 31.57 3.02
C ASN A 189 -3.52 31.18 3.74
N GLU A 190 -3.45 30.81 5.01
CA GLU A 190 -4.63 30.56 5.84
C GLU A 190 -5.53 31.80 5.91
N ARG A 191 -4.97 33.00 6.15
CA ARG A 191 -5.74 34.25 6.18
C ARG A 191 -6.46 34.53 4.86
N LYS A 192 -5.76 34.31 3.71
CA LYS A 192 -6.38 34.45 2.38
C LYS A 192 -7.54 33.46 2.20
N LEU A 193 -7.34 32.20 2.59
CA LEU A 193 -8.36 31.18 2.49
C LEU A 193 -9.59 31.53 3.35
N ARG A 194 -9.38 31.97 4.59
CA ARG A 194 -10.47 32.43 5.47
C ARG A 194 -11.29 33.58 4.89
N GLN A 195 -10.62 34.50 4.20
CA GLN A 195 -11.32 35.57 3.48
C GLN A 195 -12.18 35.02 2.33
N LEU A 196 -11.64 34.08 1.53
CA LEU A 196 -12.38 33.47 0.43
C LEU A 196 -13.66 32.74 0.87
N ILE A 197 -13.63 32.14 2.05
CA ILE A 197 -14.78 31.41 2.60
C ILE A 197 -15.64 32.27 3.55
N ASN A 198 -15.50 33.61 3.52
CA ASN A 198 -16.21 34.54 4.37
C ASN A 198 -16.16 34.18 5.86
N HIS A 199 -15.02 33.71 6.34
CA HIS A 199 -14.81 33.24 7.73
C HIS A 199 -15.78 32.15 8.21
N ASN A 200 -16.44 31.44 7.31
CA ASN A 200 -17.27 30.29 7.63
C ASN A 200 -16.48 29.18 8.37
N ARG A 201 -17.20 28.30 9.05
CA ARG A 201 -16.62 27.05 9.56
C ARG A 201 -16.11 26.22 8.40
N LEU A 202 -14.90 25.70 8.53
CA LEU A 202 -14.23 24.97 7.46
C LEU A 202 -14.16 23.48 7.78
N ILE A 203 -14.60 22.68 6.83
CA ILE A 203 -14.31 21.25 6.75
C ILE A 203 -13.31 21.08 5.61
N ILE A 204 -12.15 20.49 5.90
CA ILE A 204 -11.12 20.22 4.90
C ILE A 204 -10.91 18.71 4.71
N SER A 205 -10.72 18.31 3.46
CA SER A 205 -10.42 16.95 3.08
C SER A 205 -9.41 16.95 1.95
N ILE A 206 -8.36 16.14 2.09
CA ILE A 206 -7.27 16.04 1.12
C ILE A 206 -7.02 14.55 0.86
N ASP A 207 -7.27 14.10 -0.38
CA ASP A 207 -7.10 12.71 -0.78
C ASP A 207 -6.65 12.60 -2.24
N ARG A 208 -6.16 11.44 -2.61
CA ARG A 208 -6.10 11.05 -4.03
C ARG A 208 -7.50 10.66 -4.52
N LEU A 209 -7.75 10.83 -5.82
CA LEU A 209 -8.97 10.33 -6.46
C LEU A 209 -8.92 8.79 -6.49
N ASP A 210 -9.52 8.18 -5.49
CA ASP A 210 -9.50 6.75 -5.25
C ASP A 210 -10.81 6.34 -4.56
N TYR A 211 -11.47 5.32 -5.07
CA TYR A 211 -12.75 4.84 -4.52
C TYR A 211 -12.62 4.39 -3.05
N SER A 212 -11.45 3.88 -2.65
CA SER A 212 -11.17 3.47 -1.26
C SER A 212 -11.21 4.64 -0.26
N LYS A 213 -11.13 5.89 -0.72
CA LYS A 213 -11.15 7.10 0.12
C LYS A 213 -12.57 7.58 0.45
N GLY A 214 -13.61 6.96 -0.10
CA GLY A 214 -14.99 7.27 0.23
C GLY A 214 -15.44 8.68 -0.15
N ILE A 215 -14.89 9.27 -1.21
CA ILE A 215 -15.14 10.66 -1.62
C ILE A 215 -16.63 10.92 -1.83
N ILE A 216 -17.31 10.05 -2.58
CA ILE A 216 -18.76 10.17 -2.86
C ILE A 216 -19.57 10.09 -1.56
N TYR A 217 -19.23 9.18 -0.65
CA TYR A 217 -19.93 9.08 0.64
C TYR A 217 -19.74 10.33 1.51
N ARG A 218 -18.56 10.95 1.44
CA ARG A 218 -18.28 12.21 2.15
C ARG A 218 -19.11 13.37 1.59
N LEU A 219 -19.27 13.48 0.28
CA LEU A 219 -20.15 14.48 -0.34
C LEU A 219 -21.62 14.24 0.04
N ARG A 220 -22.09 13.00 0.01
CA ARG A 220 -23.46 12.65 0.44
C ARG A 220 -23.66 12.94 1.93
N ALA A 221 -22.68 12.65 2.78
CA ALA A 221 -22.74 12.99 4.20
C ALA A 221 -22.81 14.50 4.43
N TYR A 222 -22.06 15.30 3.66
CA TYR A 222 -22.14 16.76 3.73
C TYR A 222 -23.48 17.30 3.25
N GLN A 223 -24.03 16.74 2.17
CA GLN A 223 -25.38 17.07 1.72
C GLN A 223 -26.41 16.79 2.82
N LEU A 224 -26.42 15.58 3.38
CA LEU A 224 -27.35 15.19 4.44
C LEU A 224 -27.19 16.06 5.71
N PHE A 225 -25.94 16.44 6.04
CA PHE A 225 -25.67 17.36 7.13
C PHE A 225 -26.38 18.72 6.92
N LEU A 226 -26.28 19.32 5.72
CA LEU A 226 -26.93 20.59 5.41
C LEU A 226 -28.46 20.48 5.28
N GLU A 227 -28.98 19.30 4.92
CA GLU A 227 -30.43 19.04 4.93
C GLU A 227 -30.98 18.96 6.35
N ARG A 228 -30.25 18.30 7.28
CA ARG A 228 -30.64 18.15 8.68
C ARG A 228 -30.42 19.40 9.53
N HIS A 229 -29.53 20.27 9.09
CA HIS A 229 -29.14 21.52 9.76
C HIS A 229 -29.28 22.73 8.84
N PRO A 230 -30.51 23.12 8.46
CA PRO A 230 -30.73 24.23 7.54
C PRO A 230 -30.15 25.57 8.05
N GLU A 231 -30.07 25.74 9.37
CA GLU A 231 -29.49 26.90 10.03
C GLU A 231 -27.99 27.08 9.79
N LEU A 232 -27.31 26.02 9.33
CA LEU A 232 -25.86 26.00 9.00
C LEU A 232 -25.58 26.25 7.51
N ARG A 233 -26.60 26.33 6.66
CA ARG A 233 -26.43 26.67 5.25
C ARG A 233 -25.85 28.06 5.10
N GLY A 234 -24.82 28.19 4.28
CA GLY A 234 -24.05 29.43 4.11
C GLY A 234 -23.10 29.77 5.27
N LYS A 235 -23.05 28.96 6.35
CA LYS A 235 -22.15 29.15 7.50
C LYS A 235 -21.05 28.11 7.62
N VAL A 236 -21.10 27.05 6.82
CA VAL A 236 -20.09 25.99 6.75
C VAL A 236 -19.65 25.84 5.30
N THR A 237 -18.34 25.78 5.09
CA THR A 237 -17.74 25.55 3.78
C THR A 237 -16.94 24.25 3.83
N MET A 238 -17.15 23.38 2.85
CA MET A 238 -16.31 22.20 2.64
C MET A 238 -15.33 22.45 1.51
N ILE A 239 -14.04 22.28 1.78
CA ILE A 239 -12.98 22.28 0.77
C ILE A 239 -12.46 20.86 0.63
N GLN A 240 -12.56 20.31 -0.57
CA GLN A 240 -12.07 19.00 -0.90
C GLN A 240 -11.00 19.09 -1.98
N LEU A 241 -9.75 18.81 -1.62
CA LEU A 241 -8.65 18.71 -2.54
C LEU A 241 -8.50 17.25 -2.96
N VAL A 242 -8.70 16.97 -4.24
CA VAL A 242 -8.62 15.63 -4.80
C VAL A 242 -7.58 15.63 -5.91
N VAL A 243 -6.54 14.82 -5.74
CA VAL A 243 -5.45 14.70 -6.72
C VAL A 243 -5.73 13.48 -7.61
N PRO A 244 -5.73 13.62 -8.96
CA PRO A 244 -5.86 12.50 -9.88
C PRO A 244 -4.82 11.41 -9.59
N SER A 245 -5.21 10.14 -9.65
CA SER A 245 -4.35 9.00 -9.40
C SER A 245 -4.86 7.78 -10.18
N ARG A 246 -3.95 7.04 -10.83
CA ARG A 246 -4.26 5.80 -11.54
C ARG A 246 -5.34 5.96 -12.62
N ASP A 247 -5.28 7.06 -13.38
CA ASP A 247 -6.31 7.44 -14.36
C ASP A 247 -6.45 6.43 -15.52
N SER A 248 -5.49 5.53 -15.70
CA SER A 248 -5.52 4.44 -16.67
C SER A 248 -6.38 3.26 -16.22
N VAL A 249 -6.59 3.07 -14.91
CA VAL A 249 -7.42 1.98 -14.37
C VAL A 249 -8.90 2.34 -14.43
N PRO A 250 -9.76 1.58 -15.17
CA PRO A 250 -11.17 1.96 -15.43
C PRO A 250 -11.99 2.25 -14.18
N LYS A 251 -11.80 1.49 -13.12
CA LYS A 251 -12.55 1.62 -11.85
C LYS A 251 -12.25 2.91 -11.07
N TYR A 252 -11.14 3.59 -11.38
CA TYR A 252 -10.82 4.89 -10.77
C TYR A 252 -11.49 6.07 -11.51
N LYS A 253 -12.06 5.83 -12.71
CA LYS A 253 -12.78 6.84 -13.51
C LYS A 253 -14.29 6.90 -13.21
N GLN A 254 -14.82 5.91 -12.51
CA GLN A 254 -16.25 5.82 -12.13
C GLN A 254 -16.52 6.54 -10.82
#